data_2a8c9d9052d71fee1479ac23fc64fa58
#
_entry.id   2a8c9d9052d71fee1479ac23fc64fa58
#
_cell.length_a   1.000
_cell.length_b   1.000
_cell.length_c   1.000
_cell.angle_alpha   90.00
_cell.angle_beta   90.00
_cell.angle_gamma   90.00
#
_symmetry.space_group_name_H-M   'P 1'
#
loop_
_entity.id
_entity.type
_entity.pdbx_description
1 polymer ?
#
loop_
_entity_poly.entity_id
_entity_poly.type
_entity_poly.pdbx_seq_one_letter_code
_entity_poly.pdbx_strand_id
1 'polypeptide(L)'
;MTVLSKHDALLLDLDGTVWEGGRPLSNVVDVINTCGVPAVYVTNNASRSPQAVAKMLADIGLTAGTEQIVTSAQAVLQLAAEEVPAGAKLLIIGADSLRDLARDMGF
;
A
#
# COMPACT_ATOMS: atom_id res chain seq x y z
N MET A 1 19.05 -4.48 -21.10
CA MET A 1 18.74 -4.73 -19.67
C MET A 1 18.64 -3.44 -18.91
N THR A 2 17.56 -3.25 -18.19
CA THR A 2 17.35 -2.08 -17.37
C THR A 2 17.82 -2.32 -15.93
N VAL A 3 17.93 -1.26 -15.14
CA VAL A 3 18.19 -1.38 -13.69
C VAL A 3 17.15 -2.28 -13.03
N LEU A 4 15.89 -2.21 -13.46
CA LEU A 4 14.80 -2.98 -12.87
C LEU A 4 15.02 -4.49 -12.98
N SER A 5 15.50 -4.96 -14.14
CA SER A 5 15.70 -6.38 -14.40
C SER A 5 16.81 -7.02 -13.56
N LYS A 6 17.60 -6.23 -12.86
CA LYS A 6 18.66 -6.69 -11.97
C LYS A 6 18.18 -6.93 -10.53
N HIS A 7 16.89 -6.72 -10.27
CA HIS A 7 16.32 -6.81 -8.95
C HIS A 7 15.19 -7.83 -8.91
N ASP A 8 14.98 -8.44 -7.77
CA ASP A 8 13.97 -9.49 -7.59
C ASP A 8 12.58 -8.92 -7.29
N ALA A 9 12.52 -7.71 -6.80
CA ALA A 9 11.25 -7.03 -6.50
C ALA A 9 11.44 -5.53 -6.53
N LEU A 10 10.33 -4.83 -6.77
CA LEU A 10 10.25 -3.38 -6.68
C LEU A 10 9.43 -2.98 -5.47
N LEU A 11 9.95 -2.08 -4.65
CA LEU A 11 9.17 -1.40 -3.62
C LEU A 11 8.88 0.01 -4.13
N LEU A 12 7.62 0.29 -4.40
CA LEU A 12 7.21 1.51 -5.06
C LEU A 12 6.38 2.38 -4.12
N ASP A 13 6.85 3.58 -3.86
CA ASP A 13 6.03 4.64 -3.29
C ASP A 13 4.95 5.03 -4.30
N LEU A 14 3.83 5.55 -3.83
CA LEU A 14 2.71 5.91 -4.70
C LEU A 14 2.71 7.40 -5.03
N ASP A 15 2.47 8.27 -4.05
CA ASP A 15 2.39 9.71 -4.30
C ASP A 15 3.76 10.27 -4.71
N GLY A 16 3.83 10.83 -5.89
CA GLY A 16 5.07 11.37 -6.47
C GLY A 16 5.94 10.34 -7.18
N THR A 17 5.57 9.07 -7.19
CA THR A 17 6.32 8.00 -7.87
C THR A 17 5.46 7.29 -8.92
N VAL A 18 4.32 6.74 -8.53
CA VAL A 18 3.38 6.08 -9.44
C VAL A 18 2.37 7.08 -9.99
N TRP A 19 1.83 7.90 -9.13
CA TRP A 19 0.88 8.95 -9.50
C TRP A 19 1.12 10.24 -8.76
N GLU A 20 0.44 11.28 -9.22
CA GLU A 20 0.37 12.56 -8.54
C GLU A 20 -1.04 13.13 -8.73
N GLY A 21 -1.74 13.40 -7.61
CA GLY A 21 -3.12 13.85 -7.66
C GLY A 21 -4.06 12.87 -8.36
N GLY A 22 -3.81 11.56 -8.25
CA GLY A 22 -4.61 10.53 -8.90
C GLY A 22 -4.31 10.30 -10.37
N ARG A 23 -3.33 10.99 -10.94
CA ARG A 23 -2.91 10.82 -12.33
C ARG A 23 -1.60 10.04 -12.38
N PRO A 24 -1.48 9.00 -13.22
CA PRO A 24 -0.23 8.27 -13.35
C PRO A 24 0.88 9.18 -13.91
N LEU A 25 2.07 9.01 -13.39
CA LEU A 25 3.23 9.68 -13.95
C LEU A 25 3.61 9.06 -15.29
N SER A 26 4.30 9.82 -16.14
CA SER A 26 4.61 9.42 -17.50
C SER A 26 5.36 8.09 -17.55
N ASN A 27 4.86 7.15 -18.35
CA ASN A 27 5.46 5.83 -18.61
C ASN A 27 5.51 4.86 -17.42
N VAL A 28 5.10 5.26 -16.23
CA VAL A 28 5.20 4.40 -15.03
C VAL A 28 4.37 3.13 -15.19
N VAL A 29 3.14 3.25 -15.64
CA VAL A 29 2.23 2.11 -15.80
C VAL A 29 2.80 1.10 -16.78
N ASP A 30 3.26 1.56 -17.93
CA ASP A 30 3.86 0.69 -18.96
C ASP A 30 5.11 -0.01 -18.44
N VAL A 31 5.98 0.72 -17.75
CA VAL A 31 7.22 0.16 -17.20
C VAL A 31 6.92 -0.92 -16.18
N ILE A 32 6.00 -0.68 -15.25
CA ILE A 32 5.63 -1.66 -14.23
C ILE A 32 5.02 -2.91 -14.88
N ASN A 33 4.15 -2.73 -15.86
CA ASN A 33 3.49 -3.84 -16.54
C ASN A 33 4.42 -4.67 -17.42
N THR A 34 5.52 -4.11 -17.88
CA THR A 34 6.40 -4.77 -18.84
C THR A 34 7.76 -5.17 -18.32
N CYS A 35 8.17 -4.70 -17.13
CA CYS A 35 9.51 -4.96 -16.60
C CYS A 35 9.73 -6.41 -16.15
N GLY A 36 8.67 -7.19 -15.91
CA GLY A 36 8.78 -8.57 -15.47
C GLY A 36 9.22 -8.76 -14.03
N VAL A 37 9.32 -7.68 -13.25
CA VAL A 37 9.72 -7.71 -11.83
C VAL A 37 8.48 -7.47 -10.97
N PRO A 38 8.21 -8.32 -9.97
CA PRO A 38 7.05 -8.12 -9.10
C PRO A 38 7.16 -6.82 -8.31
N ALA A 39 6.04 -6.14 -8.17
CA ALA A 39 5.95 -4.86 -7.47
C ALA A 39 5.18 -5.00 -6.16
N VAL A 40 5.68 -4.31 -5.14
CA VAL A 40 4.96 -4.05 -3.89
C VAL A 40 4.80 -2.54 -3.75
N TYR A 41 3.59 -2.10 -3.52
CA TYR A 41 3.26 -0.69 -3.40
C TYR A 41 3.22 -0.29 -1.93
N VAL A 42 3.95 0.75 -1.59
CA VAL A 42 4.12 1.22 -0.23
C VAL A 42 3.61 2.66 -0.14
N THR A 43 2.72 2.92 0.79
CA THR A 43 2.20 4.27 0.96
C THR A 43 2.20 4.70 2.42
N ASN A 44 2.59 5.95 2.69
CA ASN A 44 2.48 6.57 3.99
C ASN A 44 1.11 7.21 4.23
N ASN A 45 0.19 7.09 3.29
CA ASN A 45 -1.17 7.58 3.45
C ASN A 45 -2.02 6.56 4.22
N ALA A 46 -2.28 6.84 5.49
CA ALA A 46 -3.06 5.97 6.36
C ALA A 46 -4.59 6.14 6.19
N SER A 47 -5.03 7.06 5.33
CA SER A 47 -6.44 7.38 5.16
C SER A 47 -7.18 6.44 4.20
N ARG A 48 -6.46 5.58 3.48
CA ARG A 48 -7.04 4.63 2.52
C ARG A 48 -6.73 3.20 2.90
N SER A 49 -7.73 2.33 2.75
CA SER A 49 -7.54 0.90 2.95
C SER A 49 -6.73 0.31 1.79
N PRO A 50 -6.08 -0.87 1.99
CA PRO A 50 -5.44 -1.57 0.88
C PRO A 50 -6.38 -1.85 -0.30
N GLN A 51 -7.65 -2.14 -0.02
CA GLN A 51 -8.67 -2.38 -1.05
C GLN A 51 -8.92 -1.12 -1.90
N ALA A 52 -9.01 0.04 -1.24
CA ALA A 52 -9.19 1.31 -1.95
C ALA A 52 -7.97 1.63 -2.82
N VAL A 53 -6.77 1.36 -2.33
CA VAL A 53 -5.53 1.56 -3.09
C VAL A 53 -5.48 0.61 -4.29
N ALA A 54 -5.84 -0.66 -4.10
CA ALA A 54 -5.89 -1.64 -5.19
C ALA A 54 -6.85 -1.18 -6.31
N LYS A 55 -8.00 -0.63 -5.94
CA LYS A 55 -8.96 -0.09 -6.91
C LYS A 55 -8.38 1.10 -7.67
N MET A 56 -7.72 2.01 -6.98
CA MET A 56 -7.07 3.16 -7.62
C MET A 56 -5.99 2.72 -8.61
N LEU A 57 -5.20 1.71 -8.25
CA LEU A 57 -4.19 1.14 -9.15
C LEU A 57 -4.85 0.51 -10.38
N ALA A 58 -5.94 -0.24 -10.20
CA ALA A 58 -6.68 -0.83 -11.31
C ALA A 58 -7.23 0.24 -12.26
N ASP A 59 -7.71 1.36 -11.73
CA ASP A 59 -8.25 2.47 -12.52
C ASP A 59 -7.20 3.10 -13.45
N ILE A 60 -5.92 3.02 -13.12
CA ILE A 60 -4.83 3.52 -13.98
C ILE A 60 -4.12 2.43 -14.78
N GLY A 61 -4.60 1.17 -14.71
CA GLY A 61 -4.09 0.07 -15.50
C GLY A 61 -3.06 -0.83 -14.82
N LEU A 62 -2.95 -0.75 -13.48
CA LEU A 62 -2.08 -1.62 -12.70
C LEU A 62 -2.90 -2.61 -11.89
N THR A 63 -2.69 -3.90 -12.12
CA THR A 63 -3.34 -4.95 -11.36
C THR A 63 -2.50 -5.30 -10.13
N ALA A 64 -3.06 -5.07 -8.94
CA ALA A 64 -2.41 -5.42 -7.69
C ALA A 64 -3.40 -6.04 -6.74
N GLY A 65 -3.04 -7.18 -6.14
CA GLY A 65 -3.77 -7.73 -5.01
C GLY A 65 -3.46 -6.95 -3.74
N THR A 66 -4.33 -7.05 -2.74
CA THR A 66 -4.12 -6.35 -1.46
C THR A 66 -2.84 -6.80 -0.75
N GLU A 67 -2.36 -8.01 -1.02
CA GLU A 67 -1.09 -8.53 -0.51
C GLU A 67 0.13 -7.80 -1.08
N GLN A 68 -0.03 -7.08 -2.18
CA GLN A 68 1.02 -6.28 -2.81
C GLN A 68 1.02 -4.83 -2.33
N ILE A 69 0.16 -4.49 -1.38
CA ILE A 69 -0.01 -3.12 -0.89
C ILE A 69 0.29 -3.08 0.61
N VAL A 70 1.22 -2.22 1.00
CA VAL A 70 1.56 -1.98 2.40
C VAL A 70 1.28 -0.51 2.71
N THR A 71 0.39 -0.29 3.67
CA THR A 71 0.06 1.06 4.14
C THR A 71 0.73 1.33 5.49
N SER A 72 0.92 2.60 5.80
CA SER A 72 1.42 2.99 7.13
C SER A 72 0.46 2.56 8.25
N ALA A 73 -0.84 2.50 7.97
CA ALA A 73 -1.84 2.01 8.91
C ALA A 73 -1.58 0.55 9.30
N GLN A 74 -1.36 -0.31 8.31
CA GLN A 74 -1.03 -1.72 8.56
C GLN A 74 0.26 -1.86 9.38
N ALA A 75 1.29 -1.11 9.00
CA ALA A 75 2.58 -1.17 9.68
C ALA A 75 2.48 -0.74 11.13
N VAL A 76 1.79 0.36 11.42
CA VAL A 76 1.66 0.85 12.79
C VAL A 76 0.82 -0.09 13.66
N LEU A 77 -0.23 -0.69 13.10
CA LEU A 77 -1.06 -1.65 13.84
C LEU A 77 -0.31 -2.95 14.13
N GLN A 78 0.53 -3.40 13.22
CA GLN A 78 1.40 -4.55 13.48
C GLN A 78 2.39 -4.27 14.61
N LEU A 79 3.00 -3.09 14.62
CA LEU A 79 3.87 -2.67 15.71
C LEU A 79 3.11 -2.57 17.03
N ALA A 80 1.91 -2.00 17.02
CA ALA A 80 1.07 -1.94 18.22
C ALA A 80 0.74 -3.33 18.76
N ALA A 81 0.47 -4.29 17.88
CA ALA A 81 0.18 -5.67 18.27
C ALA A 81 1.35 -6.34 19.00
N GLU A 82 2.58 -5.92 18.73
CA GLU A 82 3.76 -6.42 19.44
C GLU A 82 3.92 -5.79 20.83
N GLU A 83 3.39 -4.59 21.03
CA GLU A 83 3.60 -3.79 22.24
C GLU A 83 2.45 -3.92 23.27
N VAL A 84 1.25 -4.31 22.84
CA VAL A 84 0.07 -4.37 23.70
C VAL A 84 -0.56 -5.75 23.65
N PRO A 85 -1.28 -6.16 24.74
CA PRO A 85 -1.95 -7.47 24.77
C PRO A 85 -3.01 -7.61 23.68
N ALA A 86 -3.29 -8.84 23.30
CA ALA A 86 -4.40 -9.15 22.40
C ALA A 86 -5.70 -8.64 22.97
N GLY A 87 -6.54 -8.01 22.14
CA GLY A 87 -7.81 -7.43 22.55
C GLY A 87 -7.70 -6.11 23.31
N ALA A 88 -6.50 -5.49 23.33
CA ALA A 88 -6.30 -4.20 23.99
C ALA A 88 -7.22 -3.13 23.38
N LYS A 89 -7.61 -2.18 24.21
CA LYS A 89 -8.42 -1.04 23.77
C LYS A 89 -7.51 0.05 23.23
N LEU A 90 -7.72 0.42 21.97
CA LEU A 90 -6.97 1.48 21.33
C LEU A 90 -7.86 2.71 21.12
N LEU A 91 -7.36 3.88 21.48
CA LEU A 91 -7.95 5.13 21.03
C LEU A 91 -7.32 5.49 19.68
N ILE A 92 -8.13 5.51 18.64
CA ILE A 92 -7.67 5.80 17.28
C ILE A 92 -8.21 7.14 16.85
N ILE A 93 -7.29 8.02 16.48
CA ILE A 93 -7.61 9.34 15.92
C ILE A 93 -7.15 9.32 14.47
N GLY A 94 -8.10 9.22 13.53
CA GLY A 94 -7.79 9.08 12.12
C GLY A 94 -9.00 8.69 11.29
N ALA A 95 -8.76 8.20 10.09
CA ALA A 95 -9.80 7.76 9.17
C ALA A 95 -10.51 6.49 9.67
N ASP A 96 -11.76 6.30 9.23
CA ASP A 96 -12.54 5.11 9.58
C ASP A 96 -11.87 3.81 9.14
N SER A 97 -11.17 3.84 8.02
CA SER A 97 -10.43 2.66 7.52
C SER A 97 -9.37 2.18 8.51
N LEU A 98 -8.74 3.08 9.26
CA LEU A 98 -7.78 2.71 10.29
C LEU A 98 -8.47 1.99 11.46
N ARG A 99 -9.66 2.47 11.87
CA ARG A 99 -10.47 1.80 12.89
C ARG A 99 -10.94 0.42 12.46
N ASP A 100 -11.40 0.31 11.22
CA ASP A 100 -11.87 -0.95 10.66
C ASP A 100 -10.73 -1.98 10.61
N LEU A 101 -9.56 -1.55 10.18
CA LEU A 101 -8.37 -2.42 10.14
C LEU A 101 -7.97 -2.87 11.54
N ALA A 102 -8.03 -1.99 12.53
CA ALA A 102 -7.73 -2.35 13.92
C ALA A 102 -8.71 -3.39 14.45
N ARG A 103 -10.00 -3.27 14.16
CA ARG A 103 -11.01 -4.28 14.53
C ARG A 103 -10.73 -5.61 13.87
N ASP A 104 -10.38 -5.62 12.60
CA ASP A 104 -10.05 -6.84 11.85
C ASP A 104 -8.83 -7.54 12.44
N MET A 105 -7.94 -6.81 13.07
CA MET A 105 -6.75 -7.34 13.76
C MET A 105 -7.04 -7.74 15.21
N GLY A 106 -8.27 -7.55 15.71
CA GLY A 106 -8.68 -7.99 17.04
C GLY A 106 -8.57 -6.96 18.16
N PHE A 107 -8.35 -5.69 17.81
CA PHE A 107 -8.36 -4.60 18.81
C PHE A 107 -9.75 -4.12 19.15
#